data_f5b1fa93af10830432e6496273dcdf44
#
_entry.id   f5b1fa93af10830432e6496273dcdf44
#
_cell.length_a   1.000
_cell.length_b   1.000
_cell.length_c   1.000
_cell.angle_alpha   90.00
_cell.angle_beta   90.00
_cell.angle_gamma   90.00
#
_symmetry.space_group_name_H-M   'P 1'
#
loop_
_entity.id
_entity.type
_entity.pdbx_description
1 polymer ?
#
loop_
_entity_poly.entity_id
_entity_poly.type
_entity_poly.pdbx_seq_one_letter_code
_entity_poly.pdbx_strand_id
1 'polypeptide(L)'
;MISKTTPPVIESGRLRLRSLTVADLPMTLAWRNQDAIRKWFFHSEIISPEQHRAWFESYQEKDNDFVFVIEEKRVLQRAVGQVSLYNIDWEKKRAEFGRLMIGDSEARGLGLAQEATRILIEFAERELGLREIYLEVYADNLPAIAVYRACDFSIAKTQGGVLYMVCGSDALGASGEFE
;
A
#
# COMPACT_ATOMS: atom_id res chain seq x y z
N MET A 1 -16.57 -3.62 -9.49
CA MET A 1 -16.26 -2.63 -8.44
C MET A 1 -16.13 -3.38 -7.12
N ILE A 2 -15.08 -3.14 -6.35
CA ILE A 2 -14.92 -3.72 -5.01
C ILE A 2 -15.74 -2.94 -3.99
N SER A 3 -16.13 -3.60 -2.90
CA SER A 3 -16.86 -2.96 -1.81
C SER A 3 -16.37 -3.47 -0.46
N LYS A 4 -16.64 -2.72 0.59
CA LYS A 4 -16.28 -3.12 1.97
C LYS A 4 -17.22 -4.17 2.56
N THR A 5 -18.40 -4.34 1.97
CA THR A 5 -19.37 -5.38 2.36
C THR A 5 -19.02 -6.75 1.76
N THR A 6 -18.35 -6.75 0.60
CA THR A 6 -17.83 -7.96 -0.05
C THR A 6 -16.39 -7.69 -0.49
N PRO A 7 -15.47 -7.63 0.48
CA PRO A 7 -14.10 -7.26 0.17
C PRO A 7 -13.38 -8.36 -0.60
N PRO A 8 -12.49 -7.99 -1.53
CA PRO A 8 -11.69 -8.96 -2.23
C PRO A 8 -10.66 -9.60 -1.30
N VAL A 9 -10.32 -10.85 -1.60
CA VAL A 9 -9.14 -11.53 -1.08
C VAL A 9 -8.19 -11.77 -2.24
N ILE A 10 -6.95 -11.34 -2.11
CA ILE A 10 -5.93 -11.47 -3.15
C ILE A 10 -4.88 -12.43 -2.64
N GLU A 11 -4.56 -13.46 -3.41
CA GLU A 11 -3.64 -14.51 -2.97
C GLU A 11 -2.51 -14.75 -3.95
N SER A 12 -1.37 -15.08 -3.39
CA SER A 12 -0.23 -15.70 -4.09
C SER A 12 0.14 -17.03 -3.44
N GLY A 13 1.22 -17.63 -3.88
CA GLY A 13 1.72 -18.88 -3.30
C GLY A 13 1.97 -18.82 -1.80
N ARG A 14 2.42 -17.70 -1.27
CA ARG A 14 2.74 -17.53 0.16
C ARG A 14 2.02 -16.39 0.86
N LEU A 15 1.36 -15.49 0.14
CA LEU A 15 0.66 -14.35 0.74
C LEU A 15 -0.85 -14.43 0.52
N ARG A 16 -1.56 -13.83 1.48
CA ARG A 16 -2.97 -13.45 1.37
C ARG A 16 -3.08 -11.98 1.77
N LEU A 17 -3.70 -11.19 0.92
CA LEU A 17 -4.14 -9.83 1.25
C LEU A 17 -5.64 -9.89 1.51
N ARG A 18 -6.04 -9.57 2.73
CA ARG A 18 -7.45 -9.50 3.13
C ARG A 18 -7.79 -8.12 3.67
N SER A 19 -9.03 -7.74 3.61
CA SER A 19 -9.47 -6.44 4.14
C SER A 19 -9.18 -6.29 5.63
N LEU A 20 -8.81 -5.06 6.00
CA LEU A 20 -8.68 -4.62 7.38
C LEU A 20 -10.03 -4.70 8.10
N THR A 21 -10.03 -5.24 9.30
CA THR A 21 -11.20 -5.31 10.19
C THR A 21 -10.94 -4.57 11.48
N VAL A 22 -12.00 -4.32 12.25
CA VAL A 22 -11.88 -3.69 13.57
C VAL A 22 -11.00 -4.51 14.53
N ALA A 23 -10.98 -5.83 14.40
CA ALA A 23 -10.15 -6.71 15.20
C ALA A 23 -8.65 -6.54 14.97
N ASP A 24 -8.26 -6.00 13.79
CA ASP A 24 -6.86 -5.78 13.44
C ASP A 24 -6.29 -4.48 14.01
N LEU A 25 -7.13 -3.57 14.49
CA LEU A 25 -6.70 -2.23 14.88
C LEU A 25 -5.60 -2.20 15.95
N PRO A 26 -5.64 -3.01 17.03
CA PRO A 26 -4.54 -3.01 18.00
C PRO A 26 -3.20 -3.41 17.38
N MET A 27 -3.20 -4.41 16.51
CA MET A 27 -2.01 -4.92 15.83
C MET A 27 -1.45 -3.89 14.84
N THR A 28 -2.29 -3.36 13.96
CA THR A 28 -1.85 -2.40 12.94
C THR A 28 -1.39 -1.09 13.55
N LEU A 29 -2.01 -0.65 14.64
CA LEU A 29 -1.57 0.50 15.41
C LEU A 29 -0.18 0.29 16.03
N ALA A 30 0.03 -0.88 16.64
CA ALA A 30 1.35 -1.22 17.21
C ALA A 30 2.44 -1.20 16.15
N TRP A 31 2.17 -1.73 14.96
CA TRP A 31 3.11 -1.65 13.83
C TRP A 31 3.37 -0.21 13.39
N ARG A 32 2.29 0.56 13.19
CA ARG A 32 2.37 1.93 12.70
C ARG A 32 3.15 2.86 13.63
N ASN A 33 3.11 2.59 14.94
CA ASN A 33 3.79 3.38 15.96
C ASN A 33 5.24 2.96 16.23
N GLN A 34 5.75 1.89 15.58
CA GLN A 34 7.18 1.56 15.65
C GLN A 34 8.02 2.69 15.06
N ASP A 35 9.08 3.12 15.74
CA ASP A 35 9.95 4.22 15.28
C ASP A 35 10.54 3.94 13.89
N ALA A 36 10.93 2.70 13.64
CA ALA A 36 11.48 2.27 12.35
C ALA A 36 10.48 2.37 11.20
N ILE A 37 9.18 2.36 11.48
CA ILE A 37 8.09 2.43 10.50
C ILE A 37 7.56 3.85 10.40
N ARG A 38 7.14 4.46 11.52
CA ARG A 38 6.46 5.76 11.52
C ARG A 38 7.27 6.89 10.89
N LYS A 39 8.60 6.84 10.99
CA LYS A 39 9.50 7.86 10.41
C LYS A 39 9.36 8.01 8.89
N TRP A 40 8.85 6.98 8.21
CA TRP A 40 8.66 6.98 6.75
C TRP A 40 7.26 7.42 6.30
N PHE A 41 6.36 7.67 7.24
CA PHE A 41 5.06 8.26 6.93
C PHE A 41 5.13 9.78 6.99
N PHE A 42 4.39 10.47 6.13
CA PHE A 42 4.35 11.94 6.12
C PHE A 42 3.81 12.51 7.44
N HIS A 43 2.90 11.78 8.10
CA HIS A 43 2.50 12.03 9.48
C HIS A 43 3.22 11.04 10.38
N SER A 44 4.40 11.43 10.89
CA SER A 44 5.28 10.53 11.65
C SER A 44 5.01 10.50 13.16
N GLU A 45 4.03 11.23 13.64
CA GLU A 45 3.66 11.26 15.06
C GLU A 45 3.07 9.93 15.52
N ILE A 46 3.16 9.69 16.83
CA ILE A 46 2.51 8.54 17.47
C ILE A 46 1.00 8.74 17.42
N ILE A 47 0.29 7.71 17.00
CA ILE A 47 -1.17 7.70 16.88
C ILE A 47 -1.75 7.04 18.13
N SER A 48 -2.75 7.67 18.75
CA SER A 48 -3.48 7.06 19.87
C SER A 48 -4.49 6.01 19.39
N PRO A 49 -4.89 5.07 20.27
CA PRO A 49 -5.98 4.13 19.94
C PRO A 49 -7.26 4.82 19.50
N GLU A 50 -7.61 5.95 20.13
CA GLU A 50 -8.82 6.73 19.81
C GLU A 50 -8.72 7.35 18.41
N GLN A 51 -7.57 7.93 18.07
CA GLN A 51 -7.31 8.48 16.73
C GLN A 51 -7.37 7.38 15.66
N HIS A 52 -6.79 6.21 15.94
CA HIS A 52 -6.80 5.08 15.00
C HIS A 52 -8.21 4.53 14.78
N ARG A 53 -9.01 4.44 15.84
CA ARG A 53 -10.42 4.03 15.74
C ARG A 53 -11.24 5.05 14.93
N ALA A 54 -11.11 6.34 15.22
CA ALA A 54 -11.81 7.39 14.50
C ALA A 54 -11.44 7.39 13.01
N TRP A 55 -10.15 7.18 12.69
CA TRP A 55 -9.71 6.98 11.31
C TRP A 55 -10.40 5.77 10.67
N PHE A 56 -10.48 4.62 11.36
CA PHE A 56 -11.10 3.41 10.85
C PHE A 56 -12.60 3.60 10.58
N GLU A 57 -13.32 4.27 11.47
CA GLU A 57 -14.73 4.60 11.28
C GLU A 57 -14.94 5.45 10.01
N SER A 58 -14.14 6.51 9.83
CA SER A 58 -14.15 7.32 8.60
C SER A 58 -13.72 6.51 7.36
N TYR A 59 -12.77 5.60 7.49
CA TYR A 59 -12.33 4.72 6.42
C TYR A 59 -13.45 3.80 5.94
N GLN A 60 -14.29 3.29 6.83
CA GLN A 60 -15.40 2.40 6.45
C GLN A 60 -16.44 3.06 5.54
N GLU A 61 -16.61 4.38 5.65
CA GLU A 61 -17.56 5.16 4.83
C GLU A 61 -17.04 5.45 3.40
N LYS A 62 -15.75 5.21 3.14
CA LYS A 62 -15.13 5.51 1.84
C LYS A 62 -15.27 4.34 0.88
N ASP A 63 -15.64 4.62 -0.35
CA ASP A 63 -15.71 3.66 -1.47
C ASP A 63 -14.46 3.65 -2.36
N ASN A 64 -13.52 4.53 -2.08
CA ASN A 64 -12.28 4.73 -2.82
C ASN A 64 -11.00 4.54 -1.98
N ASP A 65 -11.09 3.83 -0.86
CA ASP A 65 -9.99 3.59 0.08
C ASP A 65 -10.06 2.14 0.57
N PHE A 66 -9.07 1.31 0.24
CA PHE A 66 -9.00 -0.10 0.60
C PHE A 66 -7.67 -0.44 1.24
N VAL A 67 -7.74 -0.88 2.49
CA VAL A 67 -6.60 -1.33 3.29
C VAL A 67 -6.61 -2.84 3.40
N PHE A 68 -5.49 -3.45 3.10
CA PHE A 68 -5.30 -4.90 3.17
C PHE A 68 -4.29 -5.24 4.26
N VAL A 69 -4.64 -6.22 5.08
CA VAL A 69 -3.69 -6.91 5.96
C VAL A 69 -2.96 -7.96 5.14
N ILE A 70 -1.65 -7.98 5.27
CA ILE A 70 -0.78 -8.98 4.62
C ILE A 70 -0.59 -10.15 5.57
N GLU A 71 -1.04 -11.33 5.16
CA GLU A 71 -0.83 -12.59 5.89
C GLU A 71 0.20 -13.45 5.14
N GLU A 72 1.22 -13.93 5.85
CA GLU A 72 2.13 -14.94 5.33
C GLU A 72 1.60 -16.33 5.69
N LYS A 73 1.42 -17.21 4.68
CA LYS A 73 0.67 -18.47 4.81
C LYS A 73 1.50 -19.71 5.03
N ARG A 74 2.82 -19.65 4.83
CA ARG A 74 3.65 -20.87 4.75
C ARG A 74 4.53 -21.12 5.96
N VAL A 75 5.24 -20.11 6.40
CA VAL A 75 6.25 -20.21 7.46
C VAL A 75 5.73 -19.58 8.74
N LEU A 76 5.36 -18.31 8.68
CA LEU A 76 4.90 -17.56 9.85
C LEU A 76 3.43 -17.80 10.15
N GLN A 77 2.62 -18.06 9.13
CA GLN A 77 1.18 -18.38 9.22
C GLN A 77 0.38 -17.37 10.04
N ARG A 78 0.68 -16.08 9.83
CA ARG A 78 0.05 -14.97 10.54
C ARG A 78 0.09 -13.68 9.75
N ALA A 79 -0.63 -12.67 10.23
CA ALA A 79 -0.55 -11.31 9.74
C ALA A 79 0.84 -10.74 10.01
N VAL A 80 1.44 -10.10 9.00
CA VAL A 80 2.82 -9.60 9.04
C VAL A 80 2.94 -8.14 8.65
N GLY A 81 1.93 -7.56 8.01
CA GLY A 81 1.99 -6.19 7.52
C GLY A 81 0.67 -5.68 6.95
N GLN A 82 0.76 -4.55 6.29
CA GLN A 82 -0.36 -3.83 5.70
C GLN A 82 0.05 -3.16 4.40
N VAL A 83 -0.91 -3.00 3.48
CA VAL A 83 -0.76 -2.27 2.23
C VAL A 83 -2.11 -1.69 1.82
N SER A 84 -2.13 -0.62 1.03
CA SER A 84 -3.38 0.04 0.62
C SER A 84 -3.38 0.49 -0.82
N LEU A 85 -4.60 0.48 -1.40
CA LEU A 85 -4.98 1.30 -2.55
C LEU A 85 -6.02 2.31 -2.07
N TYR A 86 -5.77 3.59 -2.29
CA TYR A 86 -6.66 4.66 -1.84
C TYR A 86 -6.66 5.83 -2.82
N ASN A 87 -7.46 6.85 -2.55
CA ASN A 87 -7.68 7.96 -3.47
C ASN A 87 -8.02 7.44 -4.88
N ILE A 88 -8.81 6.36 -4.95
CA ILE A 88 -9.18 5.75 -6.23
C ILE A 88 -10.11 6.70 -6.97
N ASP A 89 -9.68 7.11 -8.15
CA ASP A 89 -10.50 7.84 -9.12
C ASP A 89 -10.97 6.83 -10.19
N TRP A 90 -12.20 6.38 -10.04
CA TRP A 90 -12.79 5.38 -10.92
C TRP A 90 -12.98 5.87 -12.35
N GLU A 91 -13.22 7.17 -12.54
CA GLU A 91 -13.39 7.78 -13.86
C GLU A 91 -12.06 7.86 -14.61
N LYS A 92 -11.01 8.33 -13.93
CA LYS A 92 -9.65 8.42 -14.48
C LYS A 92 -8.89 7.10 -14.44
N LYS A 93 -9.46 6.08 -13.81
CA LYS A 93 -8.84 4.74 -13.65
C LYS A 93 -7.46 4.79 -13.01
N ARG A 94 -7.31 5.57 -11.96
CA ARG A 94 -6.06 5.74 -11.23
C ARG A 94 -6.25 5.59 -9.73
N ALA A 95 -5.20 5.20 -9.03
CA ALA A 95 -5.21 5.07 -7.57
C ALA A 95 -3.83 5.37 -6.98
N GLU A 96 -3.83 5.77 -5.73
CA GLU A 96 -2.62 5.87 -4.92
C GLU A 96 -2.32 4.53 -4.23
N PHE A 97 -1.09 4.08 -4.35
CA PHE A 97 -0.55 2.95 -3.60
C PHE A 97 0.21 3.48 -2.38
N GLY A 98 0.02 2.87 -1.23
CA GLY A 98 0.76 3.31 -0.05
C GLY A 98 0.41 2.59 1.23
N ARG A 99 0.73 3.22 2.35
CA ARG A 99 0.58 2.66 3.70
C ARG A 99 1.21 1.27 3.84
N LEU A 100 2.22 0.98 3.00
CA LEU A 100 2.96 -0.28 3.03
C LEU A 100 3.84 -0.34 4.26
N MET A 101 3.67 -1.38 5.05
CA MET A 101 4.54 -1.69 6.19
C MET A 101 4.60 -3.18 6.44
N ILE A 102 5.78 -3.69 6.75
CA ILE A 102 6.00 -5.01 7.34
C ILE A 102 6.26 -4.78 8.83
N GLY A 103 5.22 -5.00 9.63
CA GLY A 103 5.22 -4.70 11.05
C GLY A 103 5.82 -5.80 11.91
N ASP A 104 5.70 -7.05 11.47
CA ASP A 104 6.30 -8.21 12.12
C ASP A 104 7.81 -8.26 11.82
N SER A 105 8.62 -8.19 12.86
CA SER A 105 10.09 -8.17 12.71
C SER A 105 10.67 -9.46 12.10
N GLU A 106 10.04 -10.61 12.36
CA GLU A 106 10.46 -11.90 11.78
C GLU A 106 10.14 -12.01 10.29
N ALA A 107 9.22 -11.19 9.79
CA ALA A 107 8.84 -11.15 8.38
C ALA A 107 9.71 -10.23 7.52
N ARG A 108 10.58 -9.43 8.14
CA ARG A 108 11.46 -8.51 7.42
C ARG A 108 12.57 -9.26 6.70
N GLY A 109 12.98 -8.75 5.55
CA GLY A 109 14.04 -9.34 4.73
C GLY A 109 13.63 -10.60 3.95
N LEU A 110 12.36 -10.98 3.97
CA LEU A 110 11.83 -12.15 3.26
C LEU A 110 11.24 -11.83 1.87
N GLY A 111 11.31 -10.58 1.43
CA GLY A 111 10.77 -10.14 0.15
C GLY A 111 9.24 -9.99 0.13
N LEU A 112 8.57 -9.99 1.29
CA LEU A 112 7.11 -9.97 1.38
C LEU A 112 6.51 -8.64 0.94
N ALA A 113 7.18 -7.51 1.22
CA ALA A 113 6.73 -6.19 0.76
C ALA A 113 6.69 -6.12 -0.77
N GLN A 114 7.71 -6.64 -1.45
CA GLN A 114 7.77 -6.68 -2.91
C GLN A 114 6.67 -7.58 -3.49
N GLU A 115 6.46 -8.76 -2.91
CA GLU A 115 5.41 -9.67 -3.36
C GLU A 115 4.02 -9.10 -3.13
N ALA A 116 3.74 -8.52 -1.96
CA ALA A 116 2.47 -7.87 -1.65
C ALA A 116 2.19 -6.70 -2.61
N THR A 117 3.20 -5.89 -2.90
CA THR A 117 3.09 -4.80 -3.88
C THR A 117 2.73 -5.35 -5.25
N ARG A 118 3.44 -6.35 -5.74
CA ARG A 118 3.20 -6.93 -7.08
C ARG A 118 1.80 -7.48 -7.23
N ILE A 119 1.34 -8.31 -6.29
CA ILE A 119 0.00 -8.92 -6.41
C ILE A 119 -1.13 -7.90 -6.27
N LEU A 120 -0.94 -6.84 -5.47
CA LEU A 120 -1.92 -5.77 -5.36
C LEU A 120 -1.99 -4.93 -6.64
N ILE A 121 -0.86 -4.63 -7.27
CA ILE A 121 -0.82 -3.92 -8.56
C ILE A 121 -1.48 -4.77 -9.65
N GLU A 122 -1.13 -6.05 -9.76
CA GLU A 122 -1.76 -6.95 -10.72
C GLU A 122 -3.29 -7.03 -10.55
N PHE A 123 -3.76 -7.10 -9.32
CA PHE A 123 -5.19 -7.06 -9.01
C PHE A 123 -5.82 -5.72 -9.42
N ALA A 124 -5.17 -4.60 -9.12
CA ALA A 124 -5.65 -3.27 -9.48
C ALA A 124 -5.81 -3.11 -11.00
N GLU A 125 -4.86 -3.60 -11.78
CA GLU A 125 -4.90 -3.53 -13.24
C GLU A 125 -5.94 -4.49 -13.84
N ARG A 126 -5.91 -5.76 -13.44
CA ARG A 126 -6.70 -6.83 -14.07
C ARG A 126 -8.15 -6.86 -13.62
N GLU A 127 -8.38 -6.70 -12.32
CA GLU A 127 -9.72 -6.86 -11.73
C GLU A 127 -10.44 -5.52 -11.54
N LEU A 128 -9.71 -4.43 -11.26
CA LEU A 128 -10.30 -3.11 -11.08
C LEU A 128 -10.24 -2.26 -12.36
N GLY A 129 -9.45 -2.66 -13.35
CA GLY A 129 -9.28 -1.94 -14.60
C GLY A 129 -8.56 -0.60 -14.43
N LEU A 130 -7.77 -0.45 -13.37
CA LEU A 130 -6.96 0.75 -13.16
C LEU A 130 -5.80 0.77 -14.16
N ARG A 131 -5.45 1.97 -14.64
CA ARG A 131 -4.42 2.15 -15.67
C ARG A 131 -3.19 2.88 -15.17
N GLU A 132 -3.33 3.63 -14.09
CA GLU A 132 -2.22 4.31 -13.44
C GLU A 132 -2.27 4.07 -11.94
N ILE A 133 -1.18 3.58 -11.40
CA ILE A 133 -0.96 3.51 -9.95
C ILE A 133 0.20 4.42 -9.62
N TYR A 134 0.01 5.34 -8.69
CA TYR A 134 1.04 6.28 -8.28
C TYR A 134 1.29 6.20 -6.78
N LEU A 135 2.44 6.67 -6.36
CA LEU A 135 2.82 6.76 -4.96
C LEU A 135 3.75 7.97 -4.72
N GLU A 136 3.83 8.38 -3.49
CA GLU A 136 4.83 9.32 -3.00
C GLU A 136 5.71 8.64 -1.96
N VAL A 137 7.02 8.87 -2.03
CA VAL A 137 8.01 8.28 -1.12
C VAL A 137 9.13 9.27 -0.86
N TYR A 138 9.65 9.32 0.37
CA TYR A 138 10.85 10.08 0.67
C TYR A 138 12.04 9.58 -0.16
N ALA A 139 12.81 10.51 -0.72
CA ALA A 139 13.95 10.20 -1.60
C ALA A 139 15.08 9.43 -0.90
N ASP A 140 15.14 9.48 0.41
CA ASP A 140 16.10 8.76 1.26
C ASP A 140 15.56 7.42 1.80
N ASN A 141 14.30 7.09 1.51
CA ASN A 141 13.73 5.77 1.84
C ASN A 141 14.16 4.72 0.78
N LEU A 142 15.45 4.42 0.76
CA LEU A 142 16.06 3.53 -0.24
C LEU A 142 15.46 2.12 -0.26
N PRO A 143 15.14 1.49 0.89
CA PRO A 143 14.51 0.17 0.90
C PRO A 143 13.15 0.16 0.19
N ALA A 144 12.30 1.15 0.44
CA ALA A 144 10.99 1.25 -0.20
C ALA A 144 11.13 1.51 -1.71
N ILE A 145 12.02 2.42 -2.11
CA ILE A 145 12.29 2.72 -3.53
C ILE A 145 12.76 1.48 -4.27
N ALA A 146 13.59 0.63 -3.66
CA ALA A 146 14.03 -0.63 -4.26
C ALA A 146 12.86 -1.59 -4.50
N VAL A 147 11.93 -1.70 -3.54
CA VAL A 147 10.69 -2.48 -3.69
C VAL A 147 9.86 -1.96 -4.86
N TYR A 148 9.63 -0.66 -4.92
CA TYR A 148 8.80 -0.05 -5.96
C TYR A 148 9.39 -0.20 -7.35
N ARG A 149 10.70 0.02 -7.52
CA ARG A 149 11.39 -0.21 -8.79
C ARG A 149 11.31 -1.66 -9.25
N ALA A 150 11.42 -2.62 -8.32
CA ALA A 150 11.25 -4.04 -8.62
C ALA A 150 9.82 -4.42 -9.03
N CYS A 151 8.84 -3.54 -8.77
CA CYS A 151 7.43 -3.67 -9.16
C CYS A 151 7.05 -2.68 -10.30
N ASP A 152 8.02 -2.31 -11.13
CA ASP A 152 7.84 -1.50 -12.34
C ASP A 152 7.38 -0.04 -12.11
N PHE A 153 7.54 0.48 -10.89
CA PHE A 153 7.39 1.91 -10.66
C PHE A 153 8.62 2.67 -11.18
N SER A 154 8.36 3.79 -11.84
CA SER A 154 9.39 4.74 -12.27
C SER A 154 9.15 6.12 -11.68
N ILE A 155 10.22 6.91 -11.54
CA ILE A 155 10.13 8.28 -11.01
C ILE A 155 9.55 9.18 -12.11
N ALA A 156 8.40 9.79 -11.82
CA ALA A 156 7.77 10.77 -12.71
C ALA A 156 8.10 12.21 -12.30
N LYS A 157 8.31 12.46 -11.00
CA LYS A 157 8.60 13.80 -10.49
C LYS A 157 9.39 13.71 -9.18
N THR A 158 10.26 14.70 -8.95
CA THR A 158 10.96 14.89 -7.66
C THR A 158 10.69 16.30 -7.17
N GLN A 159 10.25 16.44 -5.92
CA GLN A 159 9.98 17.75 -5.33
C GLN A 159 10.14 17.69 -3.80
N GLY A 160 10.92 18.61 -3.24
CA GLY A 160 11.04 18.78 -1.78
C GLY A 160 11.51 17.53 -1.04
N GLY A 161 12.42 16.73 -1.62
CA GLY A 161 12.89 15.49 -1.01
C GLY A 161 11.90 14.32 -1.09
N VAL A 162 10.84 14.46 -1.89
CA VAL A 162 9.84 13.43 -2.16
C VAL A 162 9.87 13.03 -3.63
N LEU A 163 9.83 11.72 -3.89
CA LEU A 163 9.66 11.16 -5.22
C LEU A 163 8.20 10.85 -5.45
N TYR A 164 7.68 11.26 -6.59
CA TYR A 164 6.42 10.80 -7.14
C TYR A 164 6.73 9.71 -8.15
N MET A 165 6.22 8.51 -7.91
CA MET A 165 6.48 7.34 -8.75
C MET A 165 5.17 6.80 -9.33
N VAL A 166 5.25 6.25 -10.54
CA VAL A 166 4.08 5.73 -11.27
C VAL A 166 4.39 4.37 -11.89
N CYS A 167 3.35 3.54 -11.99
CA CYS A 167 3.34 2.34 -12.83
C CYS A 167 1.96 2.17 -13.49
N GLY A 168 1.86 1.25 -14.45
CA GLY A 168 0.63 0.95 -15.18
C GLY A 168 0.71 1.27 -16.67
N SER A 169 -0.33 0.90 -17.41
CA SER A 169 -0.36 1.02 -18.87
C SER A 169 -0.30 2.47 -19.37
N ASP A 170 -0.81 3.42 -18.61
CA ASP A 170 -0.79 4.83 -18.98
C ASP A 170 0.51 5.56 -18.52
N ALA A 171 1.28 4.95 -17.62
CA ALA A 171 2.55 5.50 -17.15
C ALA A 171 3.62 5.57 -18.26
N LEU A 172 3.52 4.70 -19.27
CA LEU A 172 4.43 4.68 -20.42
C LEU A 172 4.18 5.82 -21.42
N GLY A 173 3.01 6.47 -21.36
CA GLY A 173 2.66 7.60 -22.23
C GLY A 173 3.13 8.97 -21.73
N ALA A 174 3.49 9.09 -20.46
CA ALA A 174 3.86 10.36 -19.85
C ALA A 174 5.34 10.76 -20.07
N SER A 175 6.15 9.92 -20.69
CA SER A 175 7.57 10.19 -20.99
C SER A 175 7.83 10.90 -22.32
N GLY A 176 6.81 11.42 -22.98
CA GLY A 176 6.91 11.97 -24.32
C GLY A 176 6.24 13.31 -24.55
N GLU A 177 6.31 14.28 -23.63
CA GLU A 177 6.03 15.70 -23.96
C GLU A 177 6.47 16.62 -22.82
N PHE A 178 7.76 16.93 -22.78
CA PHE A 178 8.24 18.19 -22.21
C PHE A 178 9.33 18.73 -23.16
N GLU A 179 8.91 19.53 -24.13
CA GLU A 179 9.73 20.59 -24.69
C GLU A 179 9.69 21.83 -23.79
#